data_5aea8dbd0d099c2e2557d75ff03a21a0
#
_entry.id   5aea8dbd0d099c2e2557d75ff03a21a0
#
_cell.length_a   1.000
_cell.length_b   1.000
_cell.length_c   1.000
_cell.angle_alpha   90.00
_cell.angle_beta   90.00
_cell.angle_gamma   90.00
#
_symmetry.space_group_name_H-M   'P 1'
#
loop_
_entity.id
_entity.type
_entity.pdbx_description
1 polymer ?
#
loop_
_entity_poly.entity_id
_entity_poly.type
_entity_poly.pdbx_seq_one_letter_code
_entity_poly.pdbx_strand_id
1 'polypeptide(L)'
;MSKWDKLIARICALSKDMRFDELRKVLESYGYVMYAPWSGSSHYTFRKAGCQPITIPKHEPIKKVYVEMVRQIVESEAKNDENAE
;
A
#
# COMPACT_ATOMS: atom_id res chain seq x y z
N MET A 1 2.44 15.44 14.67
CA MET A 1 2.51 14.26 13.78
C MET A 1 2.77 14.69 12.35
N SER A 2 3.61 13.98 11.66
CA SER A 2 3.91 14.28 10.28
C SER A 2 2.76 13.81 9.37
N LYS A 3 2.77 14.30 8.14
CA LYS A 3 1.79 13.84 7.15
C LYS A 3 1.90 12.34 6.93
N TRP A 4 3.11 11.81 7.01
CA TRP A 4 3.35 10.37 6.87
C TRP A 4 2.66 9.57 7.97
N ASP A 5 2.80 10.02 9.22
CA ASP A 5 2.17 9.33 10.34
C ASP A 5 0.64 9.33 10.22
N LYS A 6 0.07 10.44 9.74
CA LYS A 6 -1.37 10.51 9.52
C LYS A 6 -1.81 9.55 8.42
N LEU A 7 -1.02 9.43 7.36
CA LEU A 7 -1.32 8.52 6.27
C LEU A 7 -1.32 7.07 6.74
N ILE A 8 -0.31 6.68 7.50
CA ILE A 8 -0.22 5.34 8.05
C ILE A 8 -1.40 5.06 8.99
N ALA A 9 -1.76 6.04 9.83
CA ALA A 9 -2.88 5.90 10.74
C ALA A 9 -4.20 5.67 9.98
N ARG A 10 -4.39 6.37 8.87
CA ARG A 10 -5.60 6.20 8.05
C ARG A 10 -5.65 4.81 7.43
N ILE A 11 -4.53 4.28 6.98
CA ILE A 11 -4.47 2.92 6.45
C ILE A 11 -4.80 1.91 7.54
N CYS A 12 -4.22 2.06 8.72
CA CYS A 12 -4.48 1.15 9.84
C CYS A 12 -5.95 1.21 10.30
N ALA A 13 -6.58 2.35 10.14
CA ALA A 13 -8.01 2.51 10.47
C ALA A 13 -8.93 2.07 9.34
N LEU A 14 -8.39 1.62 8.21
CA LEU A 14 -9.14 1.23 7.02
C LEU A 14 -10.08 2.34 6.55
N SER A 15 -9.51 3.53 6.41
CA SER A 15 -10.25 4.71 6.00
C SER A 15 -10.92 4.49 4.64
N LYS A 16 -12.13 5.03 4.48
CA LYS A 16 -12.94 4.85 3.27
C LYS A 16 -12.55 5.83 2.16
N ASP A 17 -11.77 6.84 2.47
CA ASP A 17 -11.42 7.89 1.52
C ASP A 17 -9.97 7.84 1.06
N MET A 18 -9.37 6.66 1.08
CA MET A 18 -7.99 6.49 0.62
C MET A 18 -7.88 6.66 -0.89
N ARG A 19 -6.82 7.33 -1.31
CA ARG A 19 -6.53 7.55 -2.72
C ARG A 19 -5.41 6.62 -3.19
N PHE A 20 -5.41 6.35 -4.50
CA PHE A 20 -4.40 5.47 -5.08
C PHE A 20 -2.97 5.96 -4.78
N ASP A 21 -2.71 7.24 -4.97
CA ASP A 21 -1.39 7.81 -4.74
C ASP A 21 -0.91 7.62 -3.30
N GLU A 22 -1.84 7.66 -2.36
CA GLU A 22 -1.50 7.47 -0.96
C GLU A 22 -0.99 6.05 -0.70
N LEU A 23 -1.68 5.06 -1.24
CA LEU A 23 -1.26 3.67 -1.12
C LEU A 23 0.05 3.41 -1.86
N ARG A 24 0.20 4.01 -3.03
CA ARG A 24 1.43 3.90 -3.81
C ARG A 24 2.63 4.41 -3.03
N LYS A 25 2.51 5.57 -2.41
CA LYS A 25 3.60 6.15 -1.63
C LYS A 25 4.05 5.21 -0.51
N VAL A 26 3.08 4.63 0.19
CA VAL A 26 3.38 3.71 1.28
C VAL A 26 4.08 2.45 0.75
N LEU A 27 3.54 1.85 -0.30
CA LEU A 27 4.14 0.65 -0.86
C LEU A 27 5.55 0.90 -1.39
N GLU A 28 5.75 2.02 -2.08
CA GLU A 28 7.08 2.35 -2.58
C GLU A 28 8.08 2.58 -1.45
N SER A 29 7.63 3.13 -0.33
CA SER A 29 8.50 3.34 0.82
C SER A 29 9.00 2.03 1.41
N TYR A 30 8.28 0.93 1.21
CA TYR A 30 8.67 -0.39 1.68
C TYR A 30 9.41 -1.20 0.63
N GLY A 31 9.73 -0.60 -0.51
CA GLY A 31 10.53 -1.27 -1.53
C GLY A 31 9.72 -1.89 -2.66
N TYR A 32 8.42 -1.68 -2.70
CA TYR A 32 7.60 -2.15 -3.81
C TYR A 32 7.81 -1.28 -5.05
N VAL A 33 7.76 -1.91 -6.21
CA VAL A 33 7.87 -1.21 -7.50
C VAL A 33 6.52 -1.35 -8.22
N MET A 34 6.00 -0.24 -8.70
CA MET A 34 4.72 -0.23 -9.40
C MET A 34 4.92 -0.53 -10.89
N TYR A 35 4.12 -1.43 -11.40
CA TYR A 35 4.08 -1.75 -12.83
C TYR A 35 2.74 -1.34 -13.40
N ALA A 36 2.78 -0.50 -14.43
CA ALA A 36 1.58 -0.05 -15.10
C ALA A 36 0.95 -1.20 -15.90
N PRO A 37 -0.38 -1.19 -16.04
CA PRO A 37 -1.04 -2.25 -16.82
C PRO A 37 -0.66 -2.18 -18.30
N TRP A 38 -0.60 -3.34 -18.90
CA TRP A 38 -0.14 -3.51 -20.27
C TRP A 38 -1.11 -2.94 -21.31
N SER A 39 -2.40 -3.07 -21.05
CA SER A 39 -3.43 -2.79 -22.03
C SER A 39 -4.34 -1.61 -21.68
N GLY A 40 -3.84 -0.67 -20.90
CA GLY A 40 -4.63 0.48 -20.51
C GLY A 40 -5.64 0.21 -19.39
N SER A 41 -5.56 -0.94 -18.77
CA SER A 41 -6.38 -1.27 -17.60
C SER A 41 -6.04 -0.32 -16.45
N SER A 42 -6.95 -0.19 -15.49
CA SER A 42 -6.71 0.61 -14.30
C SER A 42 -6.09 -0.18 -13.15
N HIS A 43 -5.71 -1.42 -13.39
CA HIS A 43 -5.14 -2.30 -12.36
C HIS A 43 -3.62 -2.22 -12.38
N TYR A 44 -3.04 -1.66 -11.33
CA TYR A 44 -1.59 -1.51 -11.20
C TYR A 44 -1.04 -2.57 -10.26
N THR A 45 0.06 -3.19 -10.64
CA THR A 45 0.67 -4.26 -9.85
C THR A 45 1.91 -3.73 -9.14
N PHE A 46 2.00 -4.01 -7.84
CA PHE A 46 3.15 -3.65 -7.02
C PHE A 46 3.92 -4.92 -6.68
N ARG A 47 5.22 -4.94 -6.96
CA ARG A 47 6.06 -6.11 -6.75
C ARG A 47 7.25 -5.78 -5.86
N LYS A 48 7.60 -6.74 -5.01
CA LYS A 48 8.79 -6.65 -4.17
C LYS A 48 9.42 -8.03 -4.09
N ALA A 49 10.75 -8.09 -4.18
CA ALA A 49 11.48 -9.35 -4.11
C ALA A 49 11.16 -10.09 -2.81
N GLY A 50 10.84 -11.37 -2.93
CA GLY A 50 10.50 -12.19 -1.76
C GLY A 50 9.09 -12.03 -1.25
N CYS A 51 8.29 -11.18 -1.87
CA CYS A 51 6.90 -10.93 -1.47
C CYS A 51 5.96 -11.20 -2.63
N GLN A 52 4.71 -11.51 -2.29
CA GLN A 52 3.70 -11.72 -3.31
C GLN A 52 3.30 -10.37 -3.93
N PRO A 53 3.00 -10.36 -5.24
CA PRO A 53 2.57 -9.13 -5.89
C PRO A 53 1.17 -8.72 -5.42
N ILE A 54 0.93 -7.42 -5.42
CA ILE A 54 -0.36 -6.84 -5.04
C ILE A 54 -0.87 -6.02 -6.21
N THR A 55 -2.10 -6.29 -6.61
CA THR A 55 -2.75 -5.52 -7.67
C THR A 55 -3.82 -4.63 -7.08
N ILE A 56 -3.72 -3.32 -7.36
CA ILE A 56 -4.67 -2.33 -6.85
C ILE A 56 -5.26 -1.57 -8.03
N PRO A 57 -6.58 -1.55 -8.17
CA PRO A 57 -7.22 -0.76 -9.22
C PRO A 57 -7.16 0.73 -8.89
N LYS A 58 -6.94 1.55 -9.90
CA LYS A 58 -6.91 3.00 -9.73
C LYS A 58 -8.32 3.58 -9.77
N HIS A 59 -9.16 3.12 -8.85
CA HIS A 59 -10.51 3.62 -8.65
C HIS A 59 -10.58 4.28 -7.28
N GLU A 60 -10.87 5.55 -7.24
CA GLU A 60 -10.95 6.30 -5.99
C GLU A 60 -12.40 6.55 -5.61
N PRO A 61 -12.74 6.42 -4.33
CA PRO A 61 -11.84 5.98 -3.24
C PRO A 61 -11.50 4.49 -3.37
N ILE A 62 -10.34 4.12 -2.88
CA ILE A 62 -9.87 2.73 -2.93
C ILE A 62 -10.74 1.86 -2.01
N LYS A 63 -11.15 0.71 -2.50
CA LYS A 63 -11.99 -0.20 -1.73
C LYS A 63 -11.26 -0.71 -0.49
N LYS A 64 -12.01 -0.93 0.57
CA LYS A 64 -11.49 -1.36 1.87
C LYS A 64 -10.61 -2.61 1.76
N VAL A 65 -10.96 -3.56 0.90
CA VAL A 65 -10.20 -4.79 0.75
C VAL A 65 -8.75 -4.51 0.35
N TYR A 66 -8.54 -3.52 -0.50
CA TYR A 66 -7.18 -3.17 -0.93
C TYR A 66 -6.44 -2.39 0.14
N VAL A 67 -7.14 -1.52 0.86
CA VAL A 67 -6.55 -0.79 1.98
C VAL A 67 -6.08 -1.79 3.05
N GLU A 68 -6.85 -2.83 3.29
CA GLU A 68 -6.47 -3.86 4.26
C GLU A 68 -5.23 -4.62 3.83
N MET A 69 -5.08 -4.90 2.53
CA MET A 69 -3.88 -5.54 2.03
C MET A 69 -2.64 -4.70 2.33
N VAL A 70 -2.74 -3.39 2.11
CA VAL A 70 -1.64 -2.48 2.42
C VAL A 70 -1.41 -2.39 3.93
N ARG A 71 -2.48 -2.39 4.72
CA ARG A 71 -2.36 -2.38 6.18
C ARG A 71 -1.56 -3.59 6.68
N GLN A 72 -1.83 -4.76 6.12
CA GLN A 72 -1.08 -5.96 6.51
C GLN A 72 0.41 -5.81 6.22
N ILE A 73 0.76 -5.18 5.12
CA ILE A 73 2.16 -4.91 4.80
C ILE A 73 2.77 -3.95 5.81
N VAL A 74 2.06 -2.88 6.14
CA VAL A 74 2.52 -1.91 7.12
C VAL A 74 2.81 -2.58 8.46
N GLU A 75 1.88 -3.42 8.92
CA GLU A 75 2.05 -4.11 10.19
C GLU A 75 3.19 -5.12 10.14
N SER A 76 3.35 -5.81 9.02
CA SER A 76 4.43 -6.78 8.85
C SER A 76 5.79 -6.09 8.88
N GLU A 77 5.92 -4.96 8.20
CA GLU A 77 7.18 -4.22 8.17
C GLU A 77 7.51 -3.64 9.56
N ALA A 78 6.50 -3.17 10.28
CA ALA A 78 6.71 -2.67 11.64
C ALA A 78 7.24 -3.77 12.55
N LYS A 79 6.71 -4.99 12.42
CA LYS A 79 7.20 -6.13 13.20
C LYS A 79 8.63 -6.47 12.83
N ASN A 80 8.97 -6.43 11.54
CA ASN A 80 10.31 -6.72 11.08
C ASN A 80 11.31 -5.71 11.66
N ASP A 81 10.92 -4.44 11.71
CA ASP A 81 11.76 -3.41 12.31
C ASP A 81 12.00 -3.67 13.80
N GLU A 82 10.97 -4.08 14.52
CA GLU A 82 11.09 -4.40 15.93
C GLU A 82 12.03 -5.60 16.16
N ASN A 83 11.98 -6.57 15.27
CA ASN A 83 12.79 -7.78 15.38
C ASN A 83 14.21 -7.59 14.88
N ALA A 84 14.48 -6.51 14.20
CA ALA A 84 15.80 -6.26 13.58
C ALA A 84 16.85 -5.79 14.59
N GLU A 85 16.47 -5.56 15.80
CA GLU A 85 17.41 -5.14 16.84
C GLU A 85 18.36 -6.23 17.28
#